data_bb2c54bb6aa693a2e425e59cccfa21cf
#
_entry.id   bb2c54bb6aa693a2e425e59cccfa21cf
#
_cell.length_a   1.000
_cell.length_b   1.000
_cell.length_c   1.000
_cell.angle_alpha   90.00
_cell.angle_beta   90.00
_cell.angle_gamma   90.00
#
_symmetry.space_group_name_H-M   'P 1'
#
loop_
_entity.id
_entity.type
_entity.pdbx_description
1 polymer ?
#
loop_
_entity_poly.entity_id
_entity_poly.type
_entity_poly.pdbx_seq_one_letter_code
_entity_poly.pdbx_strand_id
1 'polypeptide(L)'
;SAVGRDPLGDGIVAEFDARGLHHDLARVEYPTGTVEVSLDAQGIPCYDIRTEVAWDHIPFTAGLQQLAARTRCICFGSLAQRNPDSRRTIQRFLDAMPETSLRVFDINLRQQFYGREVVEESLGRCNILKINDEEIVVLSRMLGMPTDMEEAGLALKRQYALQEVILTCGTRGSYVFHDRGISFLHT
;
A
#
# COMPACT_ATOMS: atom_id res chain seq x y z
N SER A 1 0.23 8.32 -9.37
CA SER A 1 -0.36 9.14 -8.30
C SER A 1 -0.99 10.42 -8.87
N ALA A 2 -1.49 11.30 -7.97
CA ALA A 2 -2.01 12.61 -8.38
C ALA A 2 -1.57 13.70 -7.40
N VAL A 3 -1.43 14.92 -7.93
CA VAL A 3 -1.16 16.16 -7.19
C VAL A 3 -2.12 17.25 -7.64
N GLY A 4 -2.32 18.25 -6.80
CA GLY A 4 -3.16 19.40 -7.11
C GLY A 4 -2.53 20.34 -8.14
N ARG A 5 -3.35 21.28 -8.62
CA ARG A 5 -2.90 22.44 -9.42
C ARG A 5 -2.56 23.60 -8.47
N ASP A 6 -1.63 23.33 -7.58
CA ASP A 6 -1.21 24.25 -6.51
C ASP A 6 0.33 24.26 -6.36
N PRO A 7 0.89 25.22 -5.62
CA PRO A 7 2.34 25.34 -5.46
C PRO A 7 3.01 24.11 -4.82
N LEU A 8 2.30 23.34 -3.98
CA LEU A 8 2.83 22.10 -3.39
C LEU A 8 2.97 21.02 -4.47
N GLY A 9 1.95 20.87 -5.31
CA GLY A 9 1.98 19.94 -6.44
C GLY A 9 3.05 20.32 -7.48
N ASP A 10 3.23 21.61 -7.74
CA ASP A 10 4.30 22.11 -8.61
C ASP A 10 5.68 21.77 -8.03
N GLY A 11 5.86 21.97 -6.73
CA GLY A 11 7.10 21.63 -6.02
C GLY A 11 7.43 20.13 -6.08
N ILE A 12 6.44 19.25 -5.92
CA ILE A 12 6.64 17.79 -6.01
C ILE A 12 7.11 17.40 -7.43
N VAL A 13 6.46 17.92 -8.47
CA VAL A 13 6.84 17.61 -9.85
C VAL A 13 8.25 18.14 -10.14
N ALA A 14 8.54 19.39 -9.77
CA ALA A 14 9.85 19.98 -9.97
C ALA A 14 10.98 19.18 -9.28
N GLU A 15 10.72 18.65 -8.07
CA GLU A 15 11.69 17.83 -7.35
C GLU A 15 11.94 16.49 -8.06
N PHE A 16 10.89 15.84 -8.60
CA PHE A 16 11.03 14.60 -9.35
C PHE A 16 11.82 14.82 -10.64
N ASP A 17 11.52 15.90 -11.37
CA ASP A 17 12.23 16.28 -12.58
C ASP A 17 13.70 16.61 -12.30
N ALA A 18 13.99 17.37 -11.24
CA ALA A 18 15.35 17.72 -10.83
C ALA A 18 16.20 16.49 -10.48
N ARG A 19 15.56 15.43 -9.95
CA ARG A 19 16.22 14.15 -9.63
C ARG A 19 16.25 13.18 -10.82
N GLY A 20 15.72 13.54 -11.97
CA GLY A 20 15.62 12.67 -13.14
C GLY A 20 14.73 11.44 -12.93
N LEU A 21 13.75 11.53 -12.02
CA LEU A 21 12.81 10.44 -11.73
C LEU A 21 11.69 10.43 -12.76
N HIS A 22 11.51 9.29 -13.42
CA HIS A 22 10.33 9.09 -14.26
C HIS A 22 9.09 8.96 -13.37
N HIS A 23 8.07 9.77 -13.63
CA HIS A 23 6.83 9.75 -12.89
C HIS A 23 5.60 9.89 -13.78
N ASP A 24 4.48 9.36 -13.30
CA ASP A 24 3.14 9.59 -13.85
C ASP A 24 2.29 10.20 -12.73
N LEU A 25 2.35 11.53 -12.60
CA LEU A 25 1.60 12.33 -11.64
C LEU A 25 0.50 13.08 -12.36
N ALA A 26 -0.76 12.65 -12.18
CA ALA A 26 -1.90 13.37 -12.70
C ALA A 26 -2.07 14.72 -11.98
N ARG A 27 -2.46 15.75 -12.72
CA ARG A 27 -2.88 17.05 -12.17
C ARG A 27 -4.39 17.08 -12.08
N VAL A 28 -4.92 17.18 -10.87
CA VAL A 28 -6.36 17.18 -10.58
C VAL A 28 -6.79 18.48 -9.88
N GLU A 29 -8.10 18.73 -9.82
CA GLU A 29 -8.64 19.95 -9.20
C GLU A 29 -8.70 19.90 -7.65
N TYR A 30 -8.37 18.75 -7.06
CA TYR A 30 -8.27 18.58 -5.62
C TYR A 30 -6.90 19.07 -5.11
N PRO A 31 -6.81 19.59 -3.87
CA PRO A 31 -5.54 20.08 -3.33
C PRO A 31 -4.51 18.96 -3.19
N THR A 32 -3.24 19.30 -3.31
CA THR A 32 -2.15 18.36 -3.02
C THR A 32 -2.24 17.86 -1.58
N GLY A 33 -2.11 16.55 -1.40
CA GLY A 33 -2.24 15.93 -0.08
C GLY A 33 -1.16 16.36 0.89
N THR A 34 -1.58 16.68 2.10
CA THR A 34 -0.71 17.06 3.21
C THR A 34 -0.98 16.20 4.45
N VAL A 35 0.02 16.08 5.28
CA VAL A 35 -0.07 15.47 6.61
C VAL A 35 0.39 16.50 7.63
N GLU A 36 -0.47 16.82 8.59
CA GLU A 36 -0.08 17.65 9.73
C GLU A 36 0.47 16.76 10.84
N VAL A 37 1.61 17.14 11.38
CA VAL A 37 2.24 16.41 12.48
C VAL A 37 2.22 17.29 13.72
N SER A 38 1.59 16.80 14.77
CA SER A 38 1.61 17.40 16.11
C SER A 38 2.27 16.43 17.09
N LEU A 39 2.74 16.95 18.22
CA LEU A 39 3.23 16.12 19.31
C LEU A 39 2.19 16.08 20.41
N ASP A 40 1.95 14.91 20.99
CA ASP A 40 1.13 14.78 22.20
C ASP A 40 1.90 15.25 23.44
N ALA A 41 1.25 15.20 24.61
CA ALA A 41 1.84 15.60 25.88
C ALA A 41 3.08 14.78 26.30
N GLN A 42 3.31 13.63 25.69
CA GLN A 42 4.45 12.74 25.88
C GLN A 42 5.51 12.89 24.79
N GLY A 43 5.31 13.80 23.83
CA GLY A 43 6.22 14.03 22.70
C GLY A 43 6.09 12.99 21.59
N ILE A 44 5.01 12.21 21.57
CA ILE A 44 4.76 11.21 20.53
C ILE A 44 4.09 11.90 19.32
N PRO A 45 4.58 11.68 18.09
CA PRO A 45 3.99 12.25 16.89
C PRO A 45 2.56 11.74 16.63
N CYS A 46 1.62 12.68 16.50
CA CYS A 46 0.27 12.45 16.03
C CYS A 46 0.15 12.97 14.60
N TYR A 47 -0.36 12.12 13.69
CA TYR A 47 -0.49 12.44 12.27
C TYR A 47 -1.94 12.71 11.93
N ASP A 48 -2.23 13.85 11.32
CA ASP A 48 -3.53 14.14 10.69
C ASP A 48 -3.37 14.10 9.17
N ILE A 49 -3.87 13.03 8.56
CA ILE A 49 -3.81 12.79 7.12
C ILE A 49 -5.04 13.40 6.49
N ARG A 50 -4.90 14.52 5.78
CA ARG A 50 -6.00 15.22 5.14
C ARG A 50 -6.75 14.32 4.15
N THR A 51 -8.07 14.45 4.14
CA THR A 51 -8.98 13.80 3.18
C THR A 51 -9.36 14.73 2.04
N GLU A 52 -10.02 14.20 1.00
CA GLU A 52 -10.45 14.97 -0.18
C GLU A 52 -9.28 15.70 -0.85
N VAL A 53 -8.19 14.99 -1.03
CA VAL A 53 -6.95 15.49 -1.63
C VAL A 53 -6.67 14.81 -2.96
N ALA A 54 -5.73 15.32 -3.73
CA ALA A 54 -5.44 14.89 -5.10
C ALA A 54 -5.23 13.37 -5.25
N TRP A 55 -4.49 12.74 -4.34
CA TRP A 55 -4.24 11.30 -4.42
C TRP A 55 -5.44 10.42 -4.00
N ASP A 56 -6.53 11.00 -3.53
CA ASP A 56 -7.83 10.33 -3.37
C ASP A 56 -8.56 10.20 -4.73
N HIS A 57 -8.15 10.95 -5.76
CA HIS A 57 -8.81 11.06 -7.05
C HIS A 57 -7.85 10.79 -8.22
N ILE A 58 -7.09 9.70 -8.14
CA ILE A 58 -6.16 9.29 -9.21
C ILE A 58 -6.95 8.82 -10.43
N PRO A 59 -6.87 9.48 -11.60
CA PRO A 59 -7.60 9.05 -12.79
C PRO A 59 -6.94 7.82 -13.44
N PHE A 60 -7.75 6.91 -13.96
CA PHE A 60 -7.24 5.82 -14.79
C PHE A 60 -7.17 6.26 -16.26
N THR A 61 -5.99 6.63 -16.70
CA THR A 61 -5.73 7.13 -18.05
C THR A 61 -5.30 6.01 -19.02
N ALA A 62 -5.36 6.28 -20.33
CA ALA A 62 -4.81 5.37 -21.33
C ALA A 62 -3.30 5.14 -21.13
N GLY A 63 -2.55 6.15 -20.66
CA GLY A 63 -1.14 6.02 -20.29
C GLY A 63 -0.93 5.03 -19.15
N LEU A 64 -1.74 5.12 -18.08
CA LEU A 64 -1.69 4.16 -16.98
C LEU A 64 -2.03 2.74 -17.43
N GLN A 65 -3.01 2.57 -18.33
CA GLN A 65 -3.34 1.25 -18.89
C GLN A 65 -2.17 0.64 -19.67
N GLN A 66 -1.51 1.44 -20.51
CA GLN A 66 -0.32 1.00 -21.24
C GLN A 66 0.86 0.71 -20.31
N LEU A 67 1.02 1.51 -19.25
CA LEU A 67 2.03 1.26 -18.22
C LEU A 67 1.75 -0.06 -17.49
N ALA A 68 0.53 -0.30 -17.06
CA ALA A 68 0.12 -1.53 -16.38
C ALA A 68 0.46 -2.78 -17.19
N ALA A 69 0.13 -2.79 -18.50
CA ALA A 69 0.36 -3.92 -19.40
C ALA A 69 1.84 -4.32 -19.55
N ARG A 70 2.79 -3.46 -19.19
CA ARG A 70 4.25 -3.71 -19.25
C ARG A 70 4.92 -3.69 -17.87
N THR A 71 4.14 -3.48 -16.79
CA THR A 71 4.67 -3.42 -15.43
C THR A 71 5.00 -4.82 -14.94
N ARG A 72 6.24 -5.03 -14.52
CA ARG A 72 6.70 -6.30 -13.96
C ARG A 72 6.61 -6.38 -12.45
N CYS A 73 6.58 -5.24 -11.77
CA CYS A 73 6.45 -5.18 -10.32
C CYS A 73 5.73 -3.90 -9.93
N ILE A 74 4.81 -4.01 -8.98
CA ILE A 74 4.14 -2.87 -8.33
C ILE A 74 4.17 -3.06 -6.81
N CYS A 75 4.32 -1.96 -6.09
CA CYS A 75 4.01 -1.89 -4.66
C CYS A 75 2.82 -0.95 -4.46
N PHE A 76 1.82 -1.39 -3.70
CA PHE A 76 0.63 -0.61 -3.39
C PHE A 76 0.19 -0.86 -1.95
N GLY A 77 -0.58 0.08 -1.38
CA GLY A 77 -1.02 0.01 0.02
C GLY A 77 -2.52 0.22 0.19
N SER A 78 -2.99 0.18 1.44
CA SER A 78 -4.40 0.39 1.79
C SER A 78 -4.80 1.85 1.75
N LEU A 79 -3.95 2.77 2.20
CA LEU A 79 -4.28 4.19 2.41
C LEU A 79 -4.78 4.88 1.13
N ALA A 80 -4.12 4.66 -0.01
CA ALA A 80 -4.51 5.24 -1.29
C ALA A 80 -5.84 4.67 -1.83
N GLN A 81 -6.38 3.64 -1.20
CA GLN A 81 -7.66 3.00 -1.56
C GLN A 81 -8.83 3.44 -0.67
N ARG A 82 -8.61 4.40 0.24
CA ARG A 82 -9.66 4.92 1.13
C ARG A 82 -10.81 5.61 0.37
N ASN A 83 -10.49 6.24 -0.76
CA ASN A 83 -11.48 6.87 -1.65
C ASN A 83 -11.77 5.92 -2.83
N PRO A 84 -13.07 5.74 -3.19
CA PRO A 84 -13.47 4.85 -4.29
C PRO A 84 -12.85 5.17 -5.65
N ASP A 85 -12.52 6.42 -5.94
CA ASP A 85 -11.95 6.81 -7.24
C ASP A 85 -10.55 6.24 -7.42
N SER A 86 -9.65 6.50 -6.46
CA SER A 86 -8.29 5.94 -6.49
C SER A 86 -8.29 4.43 -6.31
N ARG A 87 -9.20 3.87 -5.48
CA ARG A 87 -9.36 2.43 -5.33
C ARG A 87 -9.66 1.76 -6.67
N ARG A 88 -10.65 2.28 -7.43
CA ARG A 88 -10.96 1.76 -8.77
C ARG A 88 -9.77 1.86 -9.72
N THR A 89 -9.02 2.95 -9.67
CA THR A 89 -7.83 3.12 -10.51
C THR A 89 -6.75 2.11 -10.16
N ILE A 90 -6.46 1.89 -8.87
CA ILE A 90 -5.48 0.89 -8.42
C ILE A 90 -5.91 -0.51 -8.84
N GLN A 91 -7.17 -0.89 -8.62
CA GLN A 91 -7.69 -2.20 -9.02
C GLN A 91 -7.59 -2.43 -10.52
N ARG A 92 -8.02 -1.46 -11.34
CA ARG A 92 -7.90 -1.54 -12.80
C ARG A 92 -6.45 -1.66 -13.26
N PHE A 93 -5.53 -0.99 -12.58
CA PHE A 93 -4.09 -1.11 -12.87
C PHE A 93 -3.60 -2.52 -12.58
N LEU A 94 -3.93 -3.08 -11.41
CA LEU A 94 -3.56 -4.45 -11.01
C LEU A 94 -4.14 -5.49 -11.96
N ASP A 95 -5.41 -5.32 -12.36
CA ASP A 95 -6.11 -6.24 -13.26
C ASP A 95 -5.55 -6.19 -14.70
N ALA A 96 -4.95 -5.06 -15.11
CA ALA A 96 -4.32 -4.89 -16.42
C ALA A 96 -2.84 -5.35 -16.48
N MET A 97 -2.25 -5.71 -15.35
CA MET A 97 -0.87 -6.20 -15.30
C MET A 97 -0.75 -7.66 -15.79
N PRO A 98 0.40 -8.04 -16.40
CA PRO A 98 0.68 -9.44 -16.71
C PRO A 98 0.56 -10.34 -15.47
N GLU A 99 0.05 -11.57 -15.64
CA GLU A 99 -0.09 -12.54 -14.54
C GLU A 99 1.23 -12.88 -13.85
N THR A 100 2.33 -12.82 -14.60
CA THR A 100 3.69 -13.09 -14.10
C THR A 100 4.29 -11.95 -13.29
N SER A 101 3.60 -10.82 -13.16
CA SER A 101 4.10 -9.64 -12.46
C SER A 101 4.07 -9.81 -10.95
N LEU A 102 5.02 -9.22 -10.26
CA LEU A 102 5.01 -9.10 -8.80
C LEU A 102 4.04 -7.99 -8.38
N ARG A 103 3.12 -8.33 -7.50
CA ARG A 103 2.15 -7.41 -6.90
C ARG A 103 2.34 -7.42 -5.40
N VAL A 104 3.11 -6.45 -4.90
CA VAL A 104 3.44 -6.33 -3.47
C VAL A 104 2.40 -5.45 -2.80
N PHE A 105 1.62 -6.04 -1.92
CA PHE A 105 0.71 -5.31 -1.03
C PHE A 105 1.44 -4.99 0.28
N ASP A 106 1.93 -3.77 0.44
CA ASP A 106 2.37 -3.23 1.72
C ASP A 106 1.14 -2.66 2.43
N ILE A 107 0.56 -3.46 3.36
CA ILE A 107 -0.75 -3.15 3.93
C ILE A 107 -0.79 -1.78 4.60
N ASN A 108 0.24 -1.43 5.37
CA ASN A 108 0.53 -0.11 5.93
C ASN A 108 -0.71 0.61 6.47
N LEU A 109 -1.35 0.01 7.49
CA LEU A 109 -2.59 0.51 8.09
C LEU A 109 -2.38 1.89 8.70
N ARG A 110 -3.26 2.84 8.40
CA ARG A 110 -3.21 4.21 8.90
C ARG A 110 -4.58 4.65 9.42
N GLN A 111 -4.64 5.10 10.67
CA GLN A 111 -5.85 5.62 11.32
C GLN A 111 -7.06 4.68 11.12
N GLN A 112 -8.16 5.20 10.56
CA GLN A 112 -9.37 4.45 10.21
C GLN A 112 -9.55 4.27 8.69
N PHE A 113 -8.50 4.55 7.89
CA PHE A 113 -8.56 4.58 6.44
C PHE A 113 -8.38 3.19 5.80
N TYR A 114 -8.78 2.15 6.50
CA TYR A 114 -8.80 0.79 5.99
C TYR A 114 -10.08 0.08 6.43
N GLY A 115 -10.56 -0.80 5.60
CA GLY A 115 -11.73 -1.62 5.90
C GLY A 115 -11.51 -3.04 5.42
N ARG A 116 -12.29 -3.97 5.95
CA ARG A 116 -12.21 -5.39 5.58
C ARG A 116 -12.25 -5.61 4.08
N GLU A 117 -13.17 -4.94 3.39
CA GLU A 117 -13.36 -5.04 1.94
C GLU A 117 -12.09 -4.63 1.16
N VAL A 118 -11.48 -3.47 1.50
CA VAL A 118 -10.23 -3.00 0.87
C VAL A 118 -9.10 -3.99 1.06
N VAL A 119 -8.99 -4.54 2.27
CA VAL A 119 -7.94 -5.50 2.63
C VAL A 119 -8.13 -6.83 1.88
N GLU A 120 -9.33 -7.41 1.92
CA GLU A 120 -9.63 -8.69 1.26
C GLU A 120 -9.47 -8.60 -0.26
N GLU A 121 -9.93 -7.52 -0.88
CA GLU A 121 -9.75 -7.29 -2.32
C GLU A 121 -8.28 -7.09 -2.71
N SER A 122 -7.49 -6.41 -1.87
CA SER A 122 -6.06 -6.22 -2.10
C SER A 122 -5.29 -7.54 -1.94
N LEU A 123 -5.62 -8.33 -0.92
CA LEU A 123 -5.06 -9.66 -0.72
C LEU A 123 -5.38 -10.61 -1.88
N GLY A 124 -6.59 -10.53 -2.44
CA GLY A 124 -6.98 -11.32 -3.60
C GLY A 124 -6.29 -10.92 -4.92
N ARG A 125 -5.63 -9.76 -4.96
CA ARG A 125 -4.94 -9.23 -6.16
C ARG A 125 -3.42 -9.22 -6.03
N CYS A 126 -2.88 -9.35 -4.83
CA CYS A 126 -1.43 -9.41 -4.62
C CYS A 126 -0.91 -10.85 -4.70
N ASN A 127 0.40 -10.99 -4.86
CA ASN A 127 1.10 -12.27 -4.70
C ASN A 127 2.19 -12.21 -3.62
N ILE A 128 2.52 -11.01 -3.14
CA ILE A 128 3.38 -10.79 -1.98
C ILE A 128 2.66 -9.85 -1.01
N LEU A 129 2.54 -10.26 0.25
CA LEU A 129 2.07 -9.40 1.35
C LEU A 129 3.26 -8.96 2.18
N LYS A 130 3.41 -7.65 2.42
CA LYS A 130 4.29 -7.11 3.45
C LYS A 130 3.44 -6.53 4.56
N ILE A 131 3.72 -6.94 5.80
CA ILE A 131 2.96 -6.59 7.00
C ILE A 131 3.91 -6.49 8.19
N ASN A 132 3.59 -5.69 9.20
CA ASN A 132 4.36 -5.64 10.43
C ASN A 132 3.68 -6.42 11.56
N ASP A 133 4.38 -6.54 12.72
CA ASP A 133 3.92 -7.30 13.88
C ASP A 133 2.68 -6.73 14.57
N GLU A 134 2.44 -5.43 14.48
CA GLU A 134 1.21 -4.80 15.00
C GLU A 134 0.04 -5.02 14.03
N GLU A 135 0.30 -4.84 12.74
CA GLU A 135 -0.69 -4.96 11.67
C GLU A 135 -1.22 -6.39 11.52
N ILE A 136 -0.36 -7.42 11.70
CA ILE A 136 -0.80 -8.82 11.60
C ILE A 136 -1.81 -9.17 12.69
N VAL A 137 -1.70 -8.58 13.88
CA VAL A 137 -2.66 -8.75 14.97
C VAL A 137 -4.02 -8.14 14.59
N VAL A 138 -4.02 -6.94 14.00
CA VAL A 138 -5.23 -6.28 13.52
C VAL A 138 -5.88 -7.12 12.42
N LEU A 139 -5.08 -7.58 11.46
CA LEU A 139 -5.54 -8.37 10.32
C LEU A 139 -6.12 -9.72 10.77
N SER A 140 -5.45 -10.41 11.69
CA SER A 140 -5.93 -11.68 12.25
C SER A 140 -7.29 -11.54 12.89
N ARG A 141 -7.51 -10.51 13.69
CA ARG A 141 -8.82 -10.22 14.29
C ARG A 141 -9.87 -9.90 13.24
N MET A 142 -9.52 -9.09 12.23
CA MET A 142 -10.42 -8.69 11.16
C MET A 142 -10.89 -9.90 10.34
N LEU A 143 -10.00 -10.83 10.04
CA LEU A 143 -10.26 -11.98 9.15
C LEU A 143 -10.59 -13.28 9.89
N GLY A 144 -10.56 -13.29 11.23
CA GLY A 144 -10.80 -14.50 12.02
C GLY A 144 -9.68 -15.54 11.90
N MET A 145 -8.43 -15.09 11.81
CA MET A 145 -7.23 -15.92 11.67
C MET A 145 -6.59 -16.22 13.03
N PRO A 146 -5.63 -17.15 13.10
CA PRO A 146 -4.85 -17.41 14.32
C PRO A 146 -4.25 -16.14 14.90
N THR A 147 -4.07 -16.11 16.23
CA THR A 147 -3.45 -14.97 16.93
C THR A 147 -1.93 -15.07 17.03
N ASP A 148 -1.38 -16.26 16.89
CA ASP A 148 0.06 -16.47 16.77
C ASP A 148 0.53 -15.95 15.42
N MET A 149 1.65 -15.20 15.42
CA MET A 149 2.13 -14.51 14.21
C MET A 149 2.62 -15.46 13.11
N GLU A 150 3.25 -16.57 13.48
CA GLU A 150 3.74 -17.55 12.50
C GLU A 150 2.56 -18.33 11.90
N GLU A 151 1.62 -18.75 12.74
CA GLU A 151 0.39 -19.42 12.27
C GLU A 151 -0.45 -18.49 11.40
N ALA A 152 -0.58 -17.21 11.77
CA ALA A 152 -1.29 -16.20 10.99
C ALA A 152 -0.62 -15.96 9.63
N GLY A 153 0.71 -15.82 9.59
CA GLY A 153 1.47 -15.68 8.34
C GLY A 153 1.28 -16.85 7.39
N LEU A 154 1.32 -18.07 7.92
CA LEU A 154 1.05 -19.30 7.15
C LEU A 154 -0.42 -19.40 6.69
N ALA A 155 -1.36 -18.96 7.53
CA ALA A 155 -2.79 -18.94 7.19
C ALA A 155 -3.07 -17.95 6.06
N LEU A 156 -2.53 -16.73 6.15
CA LEU A 156 -2.62 -15.69 5.10
C LEU A 156 -2.06 -16.19 3.78
N LYS A 157 -0.84 -16.77 3.81
CA LYS A 157 -0.21 -17.33 2.61
C LYS A 157 -1.10 -18.38 1.94
N ARG A 158 -1.66 -19.30 2.71
CA ARG A 158 -2.53 -20.37 2.17
C ARG A 158 -3.87 -19.85 1.67
N GLN A 159 -4.54 -19.01 2.46
CA GLN A 159 -5.90 -18.55 2.14
C GLN A 159 -5.95 -17.71 0.88
N TYR A 160 -4.94 -16.88 0.65
CA TYR A 160 -4.88 -15.96 -0.50
C TYR A 160 -3.91 -16.45 -1.60
N ALA A 161 -3.41 -17.68 -1.51
CA ALA A 161 -2.46 -18.27 -2.47
C ALA A 161 -1.23 -17.35 -2.74
N LEU A 162 -0.73 -16.69 -1.69
CA LEU A 162 0.40 -15.77 -1.81
C LEU A 162 1.70 -16.55 -2.07
N GLN A 163 2.57 -16.01 -2.90
CA GLN A 163 3.92 -16.52 -3.10
C GLN A 163 4.73 -16.34 -1.81
N GLU A 164 4.65 -15.13 -1.21
CA GLU A 164 5.35 -14.81 0.02
C GLU A 164 4.52 -13.92 0.95
N VAL A 165 4.74 -14.07 2.26
CA VAL A 165 4.34 -13.11 3.27
C VAL A 165 5.61 -12.64 3.98
N ILE A 166 5.86 -11.32 4.02
CA ILE A 166 6.98 -10.69 4.67
C ILE A 166 6.46 -9.99 5.93
N LEU A 167 6.81 -10.54 7.09
CA LEU A 167 6.43 -9.99 8.40
C LEU A 167 7.62 -9.30 9.04
N THR A 168 7.56 -7.98 9.15
CA THR A 168 8.61 -7.17 9.79
C THR A 168 8.32 -6.99 11.29
N CYS A 169 9.34 -7.15 12.14
CA CYS A 169 9.24 -7.10 13.60
C CYS A 169 10.17 -6.05 14.22
N GLY A 170 10.28 -4.89 13.57
CA GLY A 170 11.16 -3.79 14.02
C GLY A 170 12.61 -4.24 14.16
N THR A 171 13.24 -3.92 15.29
CA THR A 171 14.63 -4.27 15.59
C THR A 171 14.88 -5.77 15.84
N ARG A 172 13.82 -6.58 15.94
CA ARG A 172 13.95 -8.04 16.10
C ARG A 172 14.33 -8.74 14.81
N GLY A 173 13.93 -8.19 13.67
CA GLY A 173 14.17 -8.78 12.35
C GLY A 173 12.92 -8.97 11.52
N SER A 174 12.96 -9.91 10.59
CA SER A 174 11.83 -10.17 9.69
C SER A 174 11.68 -11.66 9.41
N TYR A 175 10.43 -12.11 9.32
CA TYR A 175 10.07 -13.44 8.83
C TYR A 175 9.68 -13.35 7.36
N VAL A 176 10.04 -14.36 6.59
CA VAL A 176 9.56 -14.57 5.22
C VAL A 176 8.93 -15.96 5.16
N PHE A 177 7.62 -15.99 4.92
CA PHE A 177 6.86 -17.22 4.71
C PHE A 177 6.82 -17.51 3.21
N HIS A 178 7.41 -18.62 2.79
CA HIS A 178 7.53 -19.03 1.38
C HIS A 178 7.24 -20.53 1.21
N ASP A 179 7.28 -21.06 0.00
CA ASP A 179 6.91 -22.45 -0.26
C ASP A 179 7.83 -23.50 0.39
N ARG A 180 9.06 -23.11 0.74
CA ARG A 180 10.03 -23.98 1.42
C ARG A 180 9.95 -23.91 2.94
N GLY A 181 9.05 -23.09 3.51
CA GLY A 181 8.86 -22.92 4.95
C GLY A 181 8.98 -21.46 5.41
N ILE A 182 9.56 -21.24 6.57
CA ILE A 182 9.74 -19.92 7.19
C ILE A 182 11.22 -19.64 7.29
N SER A 183 11.65 -18.49 6.79
CA SER A 183 12.98 -17.94 7.01
C SER A 183 12.89 -16.74 7.96
N PHE A 184 13.85 -16.64 8.88
CA PHE A 184 13.97 -15.48 9.77
C PHE A 184 15.35 -14.83 9.59
N LEU A 185 15.34 -13.50 9.46
CA LEU A 185 16.56 -12.70 9.37
C LEU A 185 16.57 -11.67 10.50
N HIS A 186 17.61 -11.71 11.32
CA HIS A 186 17.88 -10.67 12.32
C HIS A 186 18.34 -9.37 11.64
N THR A 187 17.95 -8.23 12.23
CA THR A 187 18.40 -6.90 11.77
C THR A 187 19.79 -6.61 12.32
#